data_5021d9d8911fcc29027c02974f4ae0c3
#
_entry.id   5021d9d8911fcc29027c02974f4ae0c3
#
_cell.length_a   1.000
_cell.length_b   1.000
_cell.length_c   1.000
_cell.angle_alpha   90.00
_cell.angle_beta   90.00
_cell.angle_gamma   90.00
#
_symmetry.space_group_name_H-M   'P 1'
#
loop_
_entity.id
_entity.type
_entity.pdbx_description
1 polymer ?
#
loop_
_entity_poly.entity_id
_entity_poly.type
_entity_poly.pdbx_seq_one_letter_code
_entity_poly.pdbx_strand_id
1 'polypeptide(L)'
;MEIRDGLGLSPRKVTYLKYIAGCSGAVRTSELAVRFGVDPSTVTKTLGELADAGLLSLTPYHGAVLSQSGREYAGFLTKRHRILALALTHFGLSDEEACAEASRFESLVSKGAIDRMCRAMGHPQNGACGAITHDTGCLGAGTGSQDPVPGEPEQGGQP
;
A
#
# COMPACT_ATOMS: atom_id res chain seq x y z
N MET A 1 -2.18 1.99 15.75
CA MET A 1 -3.34 1.77 14.84
C MET A 1 -3.06 0.52 14.04
N GLU A 2 -3.90 -0.45 14.16
CA GLU A 2 -3.77 -1.70 13.41
C GLU A 2 -4.21 -1.47 11.96
N ILE A 3 -3.42 -1.95 11.00
CA ILE A 3 -3.78 -1.90 9.57
C ILE A 3 -4.83 -3.00 9.33
N ARG A 4 -6.10 -2.73 9.67
CA ARG A 4 -7.16 -3.75 9.56
C ARG A 4 -7.46 -4.10 8.11
N ASP A 5 -7.77 -3.11 7.29
CA ASP A 5 -8.17 -3.30 5.90
C ASP A 5 -7.33 -2.51 4.88
N GLY A 6 -6.59 -1.50 5.34
CA GLY A 6 -5.77 -0.64 4.50
C GLY A 6 -6.55 0.38 3.67
N LEU A 7 -7.86 0.54 3.92
CA LEU A 7 -8.74 1.42 3.13
C LEU A 7 -9.00 2.78 3.79
N GLY A 8 -8.53 2.99 5.01
CA GLY A 8 -8.86 4.16 5.83
C GLY A 8 -8.21 5.48 5.39
N LEU A 9 -7.34 5.49 4.39
CA LEU A 9 -6.62 6.67 3.95
C LEU A 9 -7.00 7.11 2.55
N SER A 10 -7.27 8.41 2.40
CA SER A 10 -7.44 9.01 1.08
C SER A 10 -6.16 8.93 0.23
N PRO A 11 -6.25 8.97 -1.11
CA PRO A 11 -5.08 8.92 -2.00
C PRO A 11 -4.00 9.94 -1.65
N ARG A 12 -4.39 11.15 -1.25
CA ARG A 12 -3.45 12.21 -0.82
C ARG A 12 -2.66 11.81 0.42
N LYS A 13 -3.33 11.24 1.43
CA LYS A 13 -2.68 10.76 2.65
C LYS A 13 -1.72 9.61 2.35
N VAL A 14 -2.11 8.70 1.47
CA VAL A 14 -1.24 7.61 0.98
C VAL A 14 0.02 8.18 0.33
N THR A 15 -0.13 9.15 -0.57
CA THR A 15 1.00 9.80 -1.26
C THR A 15 1.95 10.47 -0.27
N TYR A 16 1.43 11.20 0.72
CA TYR A 16 2.25 11.86 1.74
C TYR A 16 3.02 10.86 2.60
N LEU A 17 2.37 9.80 3.08
CA LEU A 17 3.05 8.77 3.88
C LEU A 17 4.17 8.07 3.09
N LYS A 18 3.92 7.72 1.84
CA LYS A 18 4.93 7.10 0.97
C LYS A 18 6.13 8.05 0.74
N TYR A 19 5.86 9.33 0.51
CA TYR A 19 6.92 10.33 0.33
C TYR A 19 7.76 10.50 1.59
N ILE A 20 7.13 10.71 2.75
CA ILE A 20 7.82 10.88 4.04
C ILE A 20 8.64 9.63 4.37
N ALA A 21 8.13 8.44 4.05
CA ALA A 21 8.86 7.18 4.25
C ALA A 21 10.15 7.07 3.42
N GLY A 22 10.20 7.72 2.26
CA GLY A 22 11.38 7.77 1.40
C GLY A 22 12.41 8.83 1.81
N CYS A 23 12.08 9.72 2.76
CA CYS A 23 12.97 10.78 3.22
C CYS A 23 13.82 10.33 4.42
N SER A 24 15.08 10.76 4.48
CA SER A 24 16.00 10.39 5.55
C SER A 24 15.79 11.14 6.86
N GLY A 25 14.85 12.09 6.93
CA GLY A 25 14.62 12.94 8.10
C GLY A 25 13.23 13.55 8.14
N ALA A 26 13.07 14.55 8.99
CA ALA A 26 11.81 15.27 9.11
C ALA A 26 11.51 16.08 7.85
N VAL A 27 10.27 15.99 7.37
CA VAL A 27 9.79 16.67 6.16
C VAL A 27 8.97 17.88 6.54
N ARG A 28 9.30 19.04 5.99
CA ARG A 28 8.62 20.31 6.30
C ARG A 28 7.34 20.46 5.46
N THR A 29 6.35 21.15 6.03
CA THR A 29 5.11 21.50 5.34
C THR A 29 5.37 22.22 4.00
N SER A 30 6.33 23.16 3.98
CA SER A 30 6.71 23.89 2.78
C SER A 30 7.28 22.99 1.68
N GLU A 31 8.05 21.98 2.06
CA GLU A 31 8.62 21.01 1.13
C GLU A 31 7.51 20.18 0.44
N LEU A 32 6.55 19.67 1.22
CA LEU A 32 5.39 18.96 0.70
C LEU A 32 4.51 19.85 -0.18
N ALA A 33 4.31 21.12 0.24
CA ALA A 33 3.51 22.06 -0.53
C ALA A 33 4.12 22.31 -1.93
N VAL A 34 5.43 22.55 -2.00
CA VAL A 34 6.16 22.71 -3.26
C VAL A 34 6.16 21.42 -4.07
N ARG A 35 6.46 20.28 -3.43
CA ARG A 35 6.55 18.97 -4.09
C ARG A 35 5.26 18.56 -4.78
N PHE A 36 4.11 18.81 -4.14
CA PHE A 36 2.81 18.38 -4.63
C PHE A 36 1.95 19.51 -5.23
N GLY A 37 2.47 20.73 -5.31
CA GLY A 37 1.77 21.87 -5.90
C GLY A 37 0.47 22.22 -5.17
N VAL A 38 0.47 22.16 -3.83
CA VAL A 38 -0.71 22.42 -3.00
C VAL A 38 -0.43 23.51 -1.97
N ASP A 39 -1.49 24.17 -1.48
CA ASP A 39 -1.37 25.16 -0.43
C ASP A 39 -0.78 24.60 0.86
N PRO A 40 0.11 25.34 1.54
CA PRO A 40 0.67 24.93 2.83
C PRO A 40 -0.40 24.65 3.90
N SER A 41 -1.53 25.37 3.88
CA SER A 41 -2.65 25.11 4.78
C SER A 41 -3.28 23.73 4.58
N THR A 42 -3.41 23.30 3.32
CA THR A 42 -3.88 21.96 2.97
C THR A 42 -2.91 20.88 3.46
N VAL A 43 -1.61 21.11 3.30
CA VAL A 43 -0.58 20.19 3.83
C VAL A 43 -0.66 20.10 5.34
N THR A 44 -0.69 21.25 6.03
CA THR A 44 -0.78 21.32 7.49
C THR A 44 -1.98 20.55 8.01
N LYS A 45 -3.15 20.75 7.41
CA LYS A 45 -4.37 20.01 7.76
C LYS A 45 -4.19 18.48 7.60
N THR A 46 -3.67 18.07 6.44
CA THR A 46 -3.48 16.64 6.13
C THR A 46 -2.46 15.99 7.07
N LEU A 47 -1.35 16.69 7.38
CA LEU A 47 -0.37 16.21 8.35
C LEU A 47 -0.95 16.12 9.77
N GLY A 48 -1.78 17.09 10.17
CA GLY A 48 -2.52 17.04 11.44
C GLY A 48 -3.41 15.81 11.53
N GLU A 49 -4.21 15.53 10.51
CA GLU A 49 -5.08 14.36 10.45
C GLU A 49 -4.30 13.03 10.51
N LEU A 50 -3.11 12.97 9.89
CA LEU A 50 -2.22 11.80 9.96
C LEU A 50 -1.57 11.66 11.34
N ALA A 51 -1.25 12.77 12.01
CA ALA A 51 -0.74 12.76 13.36
C ALA A 51 -1.82 12.34 14.38
N ASP A 52 -3.04 12.83 14.23
CA ASP A 52 -4.20 12.42 15.04
C ASP A 52 -4.51 10.92 14.88
N ALA A 53 -4.26 10.37 13.69
CA ALA A 53 -4.33 8.94 13.43
C ALA A 53 -3.14 8.14 14.00
N GLY A 54 -2.15 8.80 14.62
CA GLY A 54 -0.97 8.18 15.21
C GLY A 54 0.09 7.72 14.20
N LEU A 55 0.01 8.18 12.95
CA LEU A 55 0.93 7.77 11.87
C LEU A 55 2.14 8.70 11.74
N LEU A 56 2.03 9.93 12.24
CA LEU A 56 3.10 10.92 12.23
C LEU A 56 3.34 11.49 13.64
N SER A 57 4.56 11.92 13.87
CA SER A 57 4.91 12.86 14.93
C SER A 57 5.27 14.20 14.30
N LEU A 58 4.60 15.26 14.76
CA LEU A 58 4.86 16.63 14.32
C LEU A 58 5.72 17.34 15.36
N THR A 59 6.84 17.90 14.95
CA THR A 59 7.69 18.71 15.80
C THR A 59 7.69 20.15 15.28
N PRO A 60 7.34 21.14 16.13
CA PRO A 60 7.39 22.55 15.73
C PRO A 60 8.73 22.90 15.11
N TYR A 61 8.72 23.60 14.00
CA TYR A 61 9.89 24.06 13.22
C TYR A 61 10.74 22.95 12.58
N HIS A 62 10.62 21.69 12.99
CA HIS A 62 11.39 20.57 12.45
C HIS A 62 10.63 19.80 11.38
N GLY A 63 9.30 19.74 11.44
CA GLY A 63 8.46 19.07 10.47
C GLY A 63 7.83 17.76 10.95
N ALA A 64 7.47 16.90 9.99
CA ALA A 64 6.79 15.63 10.21
C ALA A 64 7.77 14.46 10.05
N VAL A 65 7.69 13.48 10.96
CA VAL A 65 8.37 12.19 10.85
C VAL A 65 7.34 11.07 11.05
N LEU A 66 7.59 9.92 10.45
CA LEU A 66 6.75 8.73 10.67
C LEU A 66 6.89 8.24 12.12
N SER A 67 5.77 7.94 12.75
CA SER A 67 5.73 7.10 13.96
C SER A 67 6.11 5.65 13.62
N GLN A 68 6.23 4.78 14.63
CA GLN A 68 6.42 3.35 14.37
C GLN A 68 5.25 2.78 13.54
N SER A 69 4.01 3.05 13.95
CA SER A 69 2.80 2.65 13.19
C SER A 69 2.77 3.25 11.80
N GLY A 70 3.23 4.50 11.64
CA GLY A 70 3.33 5.15 10.32
C GLY A 70 4.33 4.46 9.41
N ARG A 71 5.47 4.00 9.90
CA ARG A 71 6.45 3.24 9.12
C ARG A 71 5.89 1.89 8.66
N GLU A 72 5.22 1.18 9.53
CA GLU A 72 4.56 -0.10 9.21
C GLU A 72 3.46 0.10 8.16
N TYR A 73 2.65 1.14 8.33
CA TYR A 73 1.61 1.48 7.37
C TYR A 73 2.19 1.87 6.00
N ALA A 74 3.21 2.71 5.97
CA ALA A 74 3.89 3.10 4.72
C ALA A 74 4.54 1.89 4.02
N GLY A 75 5.10 0.96 4.78
CA GLY A 75 5.61 -0.32 4.27
C GLY A 75 4.51 -1.13 3.56
N PHE A 76 3.34 -1.24 4.19
CA PHE A 76 2.18 -1.88 3.57
C PHE A 76 1.72 -1.15 2.30
N LEU A 77 1.63 0.18 2.32
CA LEU A 77 1.23 0.97 1.14
C LEU A 77 2.18 0.75 -0.05
N THR A 78 3.47 0.68 0.22
CA THR A 78 4.48 0.40 -0.80
C THR A 78 4.35 -1.03 -1.34
N LYS A 79 4.15 -2.01 -0.48
CA LYS A 79 3.87 -3.40 -0.86
C LYS A 79 2.61 -3.49 -1.72
N ARG A 80 1.53 -2.84 -1.31
CA ARG A 80 0.26 -2.82 -2.04
C ARG A 80 0.45 -2.35 -3.48
N HIS A 81 1.11 -1.20 -3.65
CA HIS A 81 1.42 -0.68 -4.97
C HIS A 81 2.22 -1.68 -5.82
N ARG A 82 3.28 -2.23 -5.28
CA ARG A 82 4.19 -3.14 -6.01
C ARG A 82 3.55 -4.47 -6.37
N ILE A 83 2.71 -5.03 -5.50
CA ILE A 83 1.95 -6.26 -5.79
C ILE A 83 0.93 -6.00 -6.90
N LEU A 84 0.20 -4.89 -6.87
CA LEU A 84 -0.77 -4.54 -7.92
C LEU A 84 -0.07 -4.28 -9.25
N ALA A 85 1.00 -3.49 -9.26
CA ALA A 85 1.76 -3.24 -10.49
C ALA A 85 2.33 -4.55 -11.06
N LEU A 86 2.91 -5.43 -10.23
CA LEU A 86 3.41 -6.73 -10.68
C LEU A 86 2.29 -7.60 -11.26
N ALA A 87 1.11 -7.62 -10.64
CA ALA A 87 -0.04 -8.34 -11.20
C ALA A 87 -0.42 -7.82 -12.59
N LEU A 88 -0.42 -6.51 -12.78
CA LEU A 88 -0.74 -5.90 -14.07
C LEU A 88 0.28 -6.22 -15.18
N THR A 89 1.57 -6.36 -14.84
CA THR A 89 2.57 -6.77 -15.83
C THR A 89 2.34 -8.18 -16.37
N HIS A 90 1.73 -9.07 -15.57
CA HIS A 90 1.34 -10.40 -16.04
C HIS A 90 0.25 -10.37 -17.14
N PHE A 91 -0.48 -9.26 -17.25
CA PHE A 91 -1.47 -9.03 -18.30
C PHE A 91 -0.92 -8.22 -19.48
N GLY A 92 0.40 -8.01 -19.55
CA GLY A 92 1.07 -7.40 -20.68
C GLY A 92 1.27 -5.90 -20.61
N LEU A 93 0.97 -5.25 -19.47
CA LEU A 93 1.34 -3.85 -19.24
C LEU A 93 2.86 -3.74 -19.05
N SER A 94 3.45 -2.68 -19.59
CA SER A 94 4.83 -2.32 -19.23
C SER A 94 4.93 -1.93 -17.75
N ASP A 95 6.12 -1.95 -17.18
CA ASP A 95 6.34 -1.54 -15.79
C ASP A 95 5.81 -0.13 -15.50
N GLU A 96 5.99 0.79 -16.44
CA GLU A 96 5.54 2.17 -16.32
C GLU A 96 4.02 2.28 -16.35
N GLU A 97 3.36 1.60 -17.31
CA GLU A 97 1.90 1.54 -17.39
C GLU A 97 1.29 0.88 -16.15
N ALA A 98 1.88 -0.23 -15.69
CA ALA A 98 1.41 -0.96 -14.52
C ALA A 98 1.50 -0.11 -13.24
N CYS A 99 2.59 0.64 -13.04
CA CYS A 99 2.72 1.57 -11.92
C CYS A 99 1.72 2.72 -12.00
N ALA A 100 1.50 3.29 -13.20
CA ALA A 100 0.54 4.35 -13.40
C ALA A 100 -0.89 3.88 -13.09
N GLU A 101 -1.28 2.70 -13.59
CA GLU A 101 -2.61 2.13 -13.32
C GLU A 101 -2.78 1.74 -11.86
N ALA A 102 -1.80 1.07 -11.24
CA ALA A 102 -1.86 0.71 -9.83
C ALA A 102 -2.10 1.94 -8.93
N SER A 103 -1.45 3.06 -9.22
CA SER A 103 -1.62 4.32 -8.49
C SER A 103 -3.05 4.86 -8.52
N ARG A 104 -3.84 4.54 -9.54
CA ARG A 104 -5.21 5.03 -9.69
C ARG A 104 -6.19 4.33 -8.75
N PHE A 105 -5.97 3.06 -8.44
CA PHE A 105 -6.93 2.27 -7.66
C PHE A 105 -6.35 1.60 -6.41
N GLU A 106 -5.05 1.67 -6.15
CA GLU A 106 -4.41 1.00 -5.01
C GLU A 106 -5.07 1.30 -3.67
N SER A 107 -5.58 2.53 -3.49
CA SER A 107 -6.23 2.96 -2.24
C SER A 107 -7.58 2.25 -2.00
N LEU A 108 -8.14 1.59 -3.00
CA LEU A 108 -9.41 0.88 -2.94
C LEU A 108 -9.24 -0.64 -2.71
N VAL A 109 -7.99 -1.13 -2.69
CA VAL A 109 -7.70 -2.56 -2.53
C VAL A 109 -7.28 -2.84 -1.09
N SER A 110 -8.02 -3.73 -0.44
CA SER A 110 -7.80 -4.08 0.96
C SER A 110 -6.50 -4.84 1.21
N LYS A 111 -6.00 -4.76 2.45
CA LYS A 111 -4.82 -5.52 2.89
C LYS A 111 -5.02 -7.03 2.69
N GLY A 112 -6.21 -7.54 3.01
CA GLY A 112 -6.52 -8.96 2.84
C GLY A 112 -6.42 -9.42 1.38
N ALA A 113 -6.88 -8.60 0.43
CA ALA A 113 -6.74 -8.89 -1.00
C ALA A 113 -5.27 -8.91 -1.43
N ILE A 114 -4.50 -7.92 -1.00
CA ILE A 114 -3.05 -7.83 -1.30
C ILE A 114 -2.29 -9.03 -0.74
N ASP A 115 -2.58 -9.45 0.48
CA ASP A 115 -1.91 -10.61 1.09
C ASP A 115 -2.25 -11.92 0.36
N ARG A 116 -3.50 -12.07 -0.12
CA ARG A 116 -3.89 -13.21 -0.99
C ARG A 116 -3.18 -13.18 -2.34
N MET A 117 -3.12 -12.01 -3.00
CA MET A 117 -2.40 -11.86 -4.26
C MET A 117 -0.91 -12.15 -4.10
N CYS A 118 -0.29 -11.59 -3.08
CA CYS A 118 1.11 -11.83 -2.76
C CYS A 118 1.40 -13.33 -2.57
N ARG A 119 0.55 -14.02 -1.84
CA ARG A 119 0.66 -15.47 -1.60
C ARG A 119 0.47 -16.27 -2.89
N ALA A 120 -0.55 -15.93 -3.69
CA ALA A 120 -0.80 -16.60 -4.98
C ALA A 120 0.37 -16.44 -5.97
N MET A 121 1.09 -15.32 -5.90
CA MET A 121 2.29 -15.07 -6.70
C MET A 121 3.58 -15.65 -6.06
N GLY A 122 3.50 -16.42 -4.98
CA GLY A 122 4.64 -17.05 -4.34
C GLY A 122 5.55 -16.10 -3.56
N HIS A 123 5.00 -15.04 -2.97
CA HIS A 123 5.75 -14.02 -2.21
C HIS A 123 6.90 -13.40 -3.01
N PRO A 124 6.62 -12.71 -4.12
CA PRO A 124 7.65 -12.16 -4.99
C PRO A 124 8.52 -11.15 -4.24
N GLN A 125 9.82 -11.20 -4.49
CA GLN A 125 10.80 -10.29 -3.87
C GLN A 125 10.99 -8.99 -4.63
N ASN A 126 10.63 -8.98 -5.91
CA ASN A 126 10.76 -7.83 -6.79
C ASN A 126 9.45 -7.58 -7.55
N GLY A 127 9.07 -6.33 -7.64
CA GLY A 127 7.94 -5.84 -8.44
C GLY A 127 8.42 -4.97 -9.59
N ALA A 128 7.48 -4.47 -10.39
CA ALA A 128 7.74 -3.58 -11.52
C ALA A 128 8.55 -2.32 -11.16
N CYS A 129 8.39 -1.82 -9.93
CA CYS A 129 8.98 -0.56 -9.48
C CYS A 129 9.83 -0.68 -8.20
N GLY A 130 10.35 -1.86 -7.90
CA GLY A 130 11.28 -2.07 -6.79
C GLY A 130 11.02 -3.32 -5.96
N ALA A 131 11.85 -3.52 -4.94
CA ALA A 131 11.80 -4.69 -4.06
C ALA A 131 10.53 -4.71 -3.20
N ILE A 132 9.93 -5.89 -3.04
CA ILE A 132 8.74 -6.12 -2.23
C ILE A 132 9.17 -6.66 -0.88
N THR A 133 8.80 -5.96 0.19
CA THR A 133 9.02 -6.40 1.57
C THR A 133 7.75 -7.04 2.11
N HIS A 134 7.91 -8.10 2.90
CA HIS A 134 6.80 -8.86 3.46
C HIS A 134 6.69 -8.60 4.96
N ASP A 135 5.47 -8.41 5.44
CA ASP A 135 5.17 -8.32 6.86
C ASP A 135 4.84 -9.70 7.46
N THR A 136 4.83 -9.79 8.78
CA THR A 136 4.51 -11.02 9.52
C THR A 136 3.11 -11.54 9.22
N GLY A 137 2.15 -10.67 8.92
CA GLY A 137 0.79 -11.05 8.56
C GLY A 137 0.71 -11.76 7.20
N CYS A 138 1.56 -11.36 6.25
CA CYS A 138 1.65 -12.01 4.95
C CYS A 138 2.32 -13.39 5.04
N LEU A 139 3.39 -13.52 5.83
CA LEU A 139 4.17 -14.74 5.98
C LEU A 139 3.55 -15.74 6.96
N GLY A 140 2.81 -15.26 7.96
CA GLY A 140 2.25 -16.07 9.04
C GLY A 140 0.93 -16.80 8.74
N ALA A 141 0.31 -16.60 7.57
CA ALA A 141 -0.95 -17.26 7.18
C ALA A 141 -0.73 -18.61 6.45
N GLY A 142 0.35 -19.29 6.74
CA GLY A 142 0.66 -20.60 6.17
C GLY A 142 0.29 -21.74 7.10
N THR A 143 -1.00 -21.93 7.42
CA THR A 143 -1.58 -23.25 7.75
C THR A 143 -3.12 -23.13 7.76
N GLY A 144 -3.75 -23.78 6.81
CA GLY A 144 -5.12 -24.24 6.91
C GLY A 144 -6.18 -23.36 6.25
N SER A 145 -6.49 -23.69 5.07
CA SER A 145 -7.77 -24.06 4.49
C SER A 145 -7.67 -23.98 2.98
N GLN A 146 -7.54 -25.10 2.35
CA GLN A 146 -7.97 -25.25 0.97
C GLN A 146 -9.49 -25.14 1.01
N ASP A 147 -10.00 -23.95 0.68
CA ASP A 147 -11.40 -23.84 0.31
C ASP A 147 -11.58 -24.65 -0.98
N PRO A 148 -12.54 -25.59 -1.05
CA PRO A 148 -12.77 -26.37 -2.25
C PRO A 148 -13.20 -25.44 -3.38
N VAL A 149 -12.54 -25.58 -4.52
CA VAL A 149 -12.94 -24.99 -5.79
C VAL A 149 -14.41 -25.39 -6.04
N PRO A 150 -15.36 -24.46 -6.30
CA PRO A 150 -16.73 -24.81 -6.65
C PRO A 150 -16.72 -25.63 -7.95
N GLY A 151 -17.38 -26.79 -7.87
CA GLY A 151 -17.33 -27.90 -8.77
C GLY A 151 -17.43 -27.62 -10.26
N GLU A 152 -16.66 -28.37 -11.00
CA GLU A 152 -16.94 -28.66 -12.42
C GLU A 152 -18.32 -29.29 -12.57
N PRO A 153 -19.12 -28.94 -13.57
CA PRO A 153 -20.39 -29.60 -13.83
C PRO A 153 -20.14 -31.02 -14.28
N GLU A 154 -20.65 -31.98 -13.52
CA GLU A 154 -20.70 -33.39 -13.93
C GLU A 154 -21.43 -33.52 -15.28
N GLN A 155 -20.70 -33.99 -16.27
CA GLN A 155 -21.30 -34.43 -17.52
C GLN A 155 -22.02 -35.74 -17.24
N GLY A 156 -23.35 -35.63 -17.16
CA GLY A 156 -24.23 -36.78 -17.06
C GLY A 156 -24.09 -37.68 -18.26
N GLY A 157 -23.69 -38.92 -18.02
CA GLY A 157 -23.81 -40.01 -18.98
C GLY A 157 -25.27 -40.33 -19.23
N GLN A 158 -25.61 -40.46 -20.49
CA GLN A 158 -26.87 -41.08 -20.94
C GLN A 158 -26.64 -42.57 -21.25
N PRO A 159 -27.67 -43.42 -21.00
CA PRO A 159 -27.67 -44.83 -21.34
C PRO A 159 -27.79 -45.06 -22.84
#